data_c1bb0f5ab95cb362406d5e74d1f3bc6e
#
_entry.id   c1bb0f5ab95cb362406d5e74d1f3bc6e
#
_cell.length_a   1.000
_cell.length_b   1.000
_cell.length_c   1.000
_cell.angle_alpha   90.00
_cell.angle_beta   90.00
_cell.angle_gamma   90.00
#
_symmetry.space_group_name_H-M   'P 1'
#
loop_
_entity.id
_entity.type
_entity.pdbx_description
1 polymer ?
#
loop_
_entity_poly.entity_id
_entity_poly.type
_entity_poly.pdbx_seq_one_letter_code
_entity_poly.pdbx_strand_id
1 'polypeptide(L)'
;LLEKTTRINYLLDFYQELLTPKQRNYMEMYYLEDYSLGEISELFQVSRQAVYDNIKRTETMLESYESKLHLYKKFEKRAEVIEQMEKTVSDSAILKMIDQLKELD
;
A
#
# COMPACT_ATOMS: atom_id res chain seq x y z
N LEU A 1 -5.32 -11.48 9.01
CA LEU A 1 -6.28 -10.43 8.65
C LEU A 1 -5.64 -9.05 8.69
N LEU A 2 -5.07 -8.66 9.85
CA LEU A 2 -4.38 -7.38 9.97
C LEU A 2 -3.16 -7.29 9.06
N GLU A 3 -2.41 -8.39 8.95
CA GLU A 3 -1.23 -8.46 8.09
C GLU A 3 -1.59 -8.27 6.61
N LYS A 4 -2.67 -8.91 6.17
CA LYS A 4 -3.15 -8.75 4.79
C LYS A 4 -3.58 -7.30 4.52
N THR A 5 -4.33 -6.71 5.42
CA THR A 5 -4.81 -5.34 5.28
C THR A 5 -3.62 -4.37 5.23
N THR A 6 -2.65 -4.52 6.11
CA THR A 6 -1.45 -3.71 6.13
C THR A 6 -0.68 -3.83 4.82
N ARG A 7 -0.51 -5.05 4.33
CA ARG A 7 0.18 -5.28 3.06
C ARG A 7 -0.54 -4.60 1.89
N ILE A 8 -1.85 -4.79 1.79
CA ILE A 8 -2.64 -4.17 0.72
C ILE A 8 -2.56 -2.65 0.78
N ASN A 9 -2.60 -2.06 1.96
CA ASN A 9 -2.48 -0.61 2.12
C ASN A 9 -1.14 -0.10 1.59
N TYR A 10 -0.03 -0.79 1.87
CA TYR A 10 1.27 -0.43 1.31
C TYR A 10 1.31 -0.60 -0.20
N LEU A 11 0.76 -1.69 -0.72
CA LEU A 11 0.73 -1.90 -2.18
C LEU A 11 -0.11 -0.83 -2.88
N LEU A 12 -1.21 -0.39 -2.28
CA LEU A 12 -1.99 0.73 -2.79
C LEU A 12 -1.16 2.00 -2.84
N ASP A 13 -0.43 2.32 -1.76
CA ASP A 13 0.41 3.51 -1.72
C ASP A 13 1.43 3.53 -2.87
N PHE A 14 2.08 2.39 -3.13
CA PHE A 14 3.09 2.31 -4.18
C PHE A 14 2.51 2.27 -5.58
N TYR A 15 1.37 1.60 -5.78
CA TYR A 15 0.89 1.24 -7.11
C TYR A 15 -0.47 1.84 -7.49
N GLN A 16 -1.06 2.69 -6.66
CA GLN A 16 -2.41 3.21 -6.90
C GLN A 16 -2.55 3.92 -8.25
N GLU A 17 -1.51 4.58 -8.71
CA GLU A 17 -1.55 5.31 -9.98
C GLU A 17 -1.60 4.39 -11.20
N LEU A 18 -1.30 3.11 -11.02
CA LEU A 18 -1.41 2.09 -12.08
C LEU A 18 -2.80 1.47 -12.15
N LEU A 19 -3.70 1.86 -11.25
CA LEU A 19 -5.07 1.37 -11.20
C LEU A 19 -6.01 2.33 -11.91
N THR A 20 -7.12 1.78 -12.45
CA THR A 20 -8.20 2.65 -12.95
C THR A 20 -8.83 3.39 -11.76
N PRO A 21 -9.48 4.55 -12.01
CA PRO A 21 -10.18 5.26 -10.93
C PRO A 21 -11.20 4.39 -10.20
N LYS A 22 -11.92 3.53 -10.92
CA LYS A 22 -12.90 2.63 -10.33
C LYS A 22 -12.23 1.61 -9.40
N GLN A 23 -11.14 0.98 -9.84
CA GLN A 23 -10.38 0.04 -9.02
C GLN A 23 -9.87 0.70 -7.77
N ARG A 24 -9.28 1.88 -7.90
CA ARG A 24 -8.76 2.64 -6.78
C ARG A 24 -9.86 2.98 -5.78
N ASN A 25 -11.00 3.49 -6.26
CA ASN A 25 -12.11 3.86 -5.39
C ASN A 25 -12.64 2.69 -4.58
N TYR A 26 -12.83 1.54 -5.21
CA TYR A 26 -13.31 0.35 -4.50
C TYR A 26 -12.31 -0.11 -3.44
N MET A 27 -11.03 -0.09 -3.77
CA MET A 27 -9.97 -0.50 -2.83
C MET A 27 -9.87 0.45 -1.64
N GLU A 28 -9.91 1.76 -1.90
CA GLU A 28 -9.87 2.77 -0.83
C GLU A 28 -11.08 2.65 0.10
N MET A 29 -12.27 2.52 -0.46
CA MET A 29 -13.48 2.37 0.35
C MET A 29 -13.43 1.13 1.22
N TYR A 30 -13.02 0.01 0.65
CA TYR A 30 -13.03 -1.26 1.37
C TYR A 30 -11.90 -1.35 2.40
N TYR A 31 -10.68 -0.98 2.04
CA TYR A 31 -9.50 -1.17 2.89
C TYR A 31 -9.16 0.05 3.76
N LEU A 32 -9.46 1.26 3.34
CA LEU A 32 -9.09 2.47 4.08
C LEU A 32 -10.28 3.10 4.81
N GLU A 33 -11.49 3.01 4.24
CA GLU A 33 -12.67 3.66 4.78
C GLU A 33 -13.65 2.70 5.46
N ASP A 34 -13.30 1.42 5.53
CA ASP A 34 -14.08 0.37 6.18
C ASP A 34 -15.51 0.18 5.66
N TYR A 35 -15.75 0.47 4.39
CA TYR A 35 -17.03 0.17 3.77
C TYR A 35 -17.18 -1.34 3.58
N SER A 36 -18.39 -1.84 3.80
CA SER A 36 -18.71 -3.24 3.47
C SER A 36 -18.92 -3.40 1.96
N LEU A 37 -18.84 -4.63 1.49
CA LEU A 37 -19.17 -4.93 0.09
C LEU A 37 -20.59 -4.48 -0.26
N GLY A 38 -21.54 -4.68 0.66
CA GLY A 38 -22.93 -4.26 0.49
C GLY A 38 -23.05 -2.75 0.36
N GLU A 39 -22.35 -2.00 1.20
CA GLU A 39 -22.39 -0.54 1.16
C GLU A 39 -21.83 -0.01 -0.17
N ILE A 40 -20.73 -0.59 -0.64
CA ILE A 40 -20.13 -0.20 -1.93
C ILE A 40 -21.09 -0.55 -3.08
N SER A 41 -21.71 -1.73 -3.02
CA SER A 41 -22.64 -2.17 -4.07
C SER A 41 -23.85 -1.23 -4.17
N GLU A 42 -24.35 -0.75 -3.04
CA GLU A 42 -25.45 0.20 -3.04
C GLU A 42 -25.06 1.56 -3.61
N LEU A 43 -23.87 2.06 -3.25
CA LEU A 43 -23.39 3.35 -3.76
C LEU A 43 -23.22 3.37 -5.27
N PHE A 44 -22.77 2.26 -5.84
CA PHE A 44 -22.49 2.19 -7.28
C PHE A 44 -23.56 1.46 -8.07
N GLN A 45 -24.63 1.01 -7.40
CA GLN A 45 -25.74 0.29 -8.02
C GLN A 45 -25.28 -0.90 -8.84
N VAL A 46 -24.40 -1.71 -8.25
CA VAL A 46 -23.91 -2.96 -8.82
C VAL A 46 -24.11 -4.07 -7.78
N SER A 47 -23.92 -5.33 -8.19
CA SER A 47 -24.07 -6.43 -7.24
C SER A 47 -22.88 -6.50 -6.28
N ARG A 48 -23.10 -7.09 -5.10
CA ARG A 48 -22.03 -7.34 -4.12
C ARG A 48 -20.94 -8.23 -4.74
N GLN A 49 -21.35 -9.20 -5.56
CA GLN A 49 -20.42 -10.10 -6.24
C GLN A 49 -19.53 -9.33 -7.21
N ALA A 50 -20.10 -8.35 -7.94
CA ALA A 50 -19.32 -7.51 -8.85
C ALA A 50 -18.26 -6.71 -8.11
N VAL A 51 -18.61 -6.16 -6.94
CA VAL A 51 -17.65 -5.43 -6.08
C VAL A 51 -16.55 -6.39 -5.61
N TYR A 52 -16.94 -7.54 -5.10
CA TYR A 52 -15.99 -8.55 -4.62
C TYR A 52 -15.01 -8.97 -5.70
N ASP A 53 -15.51 -9.28 -6.90
CA ASP A 53 -14.68 -9.70 -8.02
C ASP A 53 -13.70 -8.60 -8.46
N ASN A 54 -14.17 -7.35 -8.46
CA ASN A 54 -13.32 -6.21 -8.79
C ASN A 54 -12.18 -6.06 -7.78
N ILE A 55 -12.50 -6.12 -6.49
CA ILE A 55 -11.51 -6.02 -5.42
C ILE A 55 -10.49 -7.17 -5.52
N LYS A 56 -10.95 -8.40 -5.73
CA LYS A 56 -10.05 -9.55 -5.85
C LYS A 56 -9.11 -9.44 -7.06
N ARG A 57 -9.63 -9.00 -8.20
CA ARG A 57 -8.82 -8.77 -9.39
C ARG A 57 -7.78 -7.70 -9.13
N THR A 58 -8.16 -6.61 -8.46
CA THR A 58 -7.25 -5.53 -8.16
C THR A 58 -6.15 -5.97 -7.18
N GLU A 59 -6.49 -6.77 -6.17
CA GLU A 59 -5.49 -7.35 -5.28
C GLU A 59 -4.45 -8.17 -6.07
N THR A 60 -4.91 -8.99 -7.01
CA THR A 60 -4.04 -9.79 -7.86
C THR A 60 -3.14 -8.90 -8.72
N MET A 61 -3.66 -7.80 -9.25
CA MET A 61 -2.87 -6.84 -10.03
C MET A 61 -1.79 -6.20 -9.18
N LEU A 62 -2.14 -5.77 -7.96
CA LEU A 62 -1.16 -5.17 -7.04
C LEU A 62 -0.02 -6.14 -6.73
N GLU A 63 -0.34 -7.39 -6.43
CA GLU A 63 0.67 -8.42 -6.18
C GLU A 63 1.53 -8.68 -7.41
N SER A 64 0.94 -8.63 -8.60
CA SER A 64 1.69 -8.78 -9.84
C SER A 64 2.69 -7.63 -10.04
N TYR A 65 2.26 -6.39 -9.79
CA TYR A 65 3.17 -5.24 -9.85
C TYR A 65 4.31 -5.40 -8.85
N GLU A 66 3.99 -5.78 -7.62
CA GLU A 66 5.01 -5.97 -6.58
C GLU A 66 6.01 -7.08 -6.96
N SER A 67 5.53 -8.17 -7.54
CA SER A 67 6.41 -9.27 -7.95
C SER A 67 7.40 -8.86 -9.03
N LYS A 68 7.07 -7.83 -9.80
CA LYS A 68 7.93 -7.31 -10.89
C LYS A 68 8.80 -6.16 -10.43
N LEU A 69 8.26 -5.25 -9.63
CA LEU A 69 8.93 -3.99 -9.29
C LEU A 69 9.57 -3.96 -7.91
N HIS A 70 9.05 -4.76 -6.98
CA HIS A 70 9.58 -4.90 -5.60
C HIS A 70 9.69 -3.58 -4.82
N LEU A 71 8.79 -2.61 -5.07
CA LEU A 71 8.88 -1.31 -4.39
C LEU A 71 8.63 -1.44 -2.89
N TYR A 72 7.67 -2.26 -2.48
CA TYR A 72 7.39 -2.49 -1.07
C TYR A 72 8.53 -3.26 -0.40
N LYS A 73 9.02 -4.32 -1.03
CA LYS A 73 10.13 -5.10 -0.50
C LYS A 73 11.39 -4.26 -0.32
N LYS A 74 11.68 -3.41 -1.31
CA LYS A 74 12.84 -2.49 -1.23
C LYS A 74 12.64 -1.44 -0.14
N PHE A 75 11.41 -0.96 0.03
CA PHE A 75 11.08 -0.01 1.10
C PHE A 75 11.34 -0.62 2.47
N GLU A 76 10.85 -1.84 2.70
CA GLU A 76 11.07 -2.54 3.97
C GLU A 76 12.56 -2.74 4.25
N LYS A 77 13.31 -3.16 3.24
CA LYS A 77 14.75 -3.39 3.39
C LYS A 77 15.48 -2.09 3.69
N ARG A 78 15.14 -1.01 2.98
CA ARG A 78 15.73 0.30 3.21
C ARG A 78 15.43 0.81 4.63
N ALA A 79 14.19 0.62 5.08
CA ALA A 79 13.79 1.02 6.43
C ALA A 79 14.59 0.29 7.50
N GLU A 80 14.85 -1.01 7.32
CA GLU A 80 15.68 -1.80 8.24
C GLU A 80 17.10 -1.25 8.32
N VAL A 81 17.71 -0.96 7.17
CA VAL A 81 19.08 -0.44 7.11
C VAL A 81 19.16 0.94 7.75
N ILE A 82 18.19 1.80 7.47
CA ILE A 82 18.14 3.14 8.07
C ILE A 82 18.02 3.04 9.60
N GLU A 83 17.18 2.14 10.10
CA GLU A 83 17.05 1.94 11.55
C GLU A 83 18.37 1.50 12.18
N GLN A 84 19.11 0.60 11.53
CA GLN A 84 20.42 0.17 11.99
C GLN A 84 21.41 1.34 12.00
N MET A 85 21.38 2.18 10.98
CA MET A 85 22.23 3.38 10.92
C MET A 85 21.94 4.32 12.07
N GLU A 86 20.67 4.58 12.36
CA GLU A 86 20.25 5.44 13.46
C GLU A 86 20.76 4.95 14.82
N LYS A 87 20.78 3.64 15.02
CA LYS A 87 21.25 3.02 16.26
C LYS A 87 22.77 3.03 16.40
N THR A 88 23.49 3.10 15.28
CA THR A 88 24.95 2.95 15.25
C THR A 88 25.67 4.32 15.28
N VAL A 89 25.06 5.34 14.70
CA VAL A 89 25.67 6.65 14.48
C VAL A 89 25.25 7.60 15.62
N SER A 90 26.22 8.37 16.14
CA SER A 90 25.97 9.41 17.14
C SER A 90 26.25 10.83 16.63
N ASP A 91 26.86 10.97 15.48
CA ASP A 91 27.15 12.27 14.86
C ASP A 91 25.86 12.95 14.41
N SER A 92 25.63 14.18 14.91
CA SER A 92 24.39 14.90 14.63
C SER A 92 24.21 15.28 13.17
N ALA A 93 25.31 15.55 12.46
CA ALA A 93 25.24 15.88 11.03
C ALA A 93 24.82 14.66 10.21
N ILE A 94 25.34 13.48 10.55
CA ILE A 94 24.97 12.23 9.88
C ILE A 94 23.52 11.86 10.21
N LEU A 95 23.09 12.04 11.43
CA LEU A 95 21.70 11.79 11.84
C LEU A 95 20.71 12.66 11.04
N LYS A 96 21.08 13.90 10.76
CA LYS A 96 20.28 14.79 9.92
C LYS A 96 20.19 14.27 8.47
N MET A 97 21.28 13.74 7.94
CA MET A 97 21.28 13.14 6.60
C MET A 97 20.39 11.90 6.55
N ILE A 98 20.40 11.11 7.61
CA ILE A 98 19.52 9.93 7.70
C ILE A 98 18.05 10.37 7.69
N ASP A 99 17.71 11.43 8.44
CA ASP A 99 16.35 11.98 8.43
C ASP A 99 15.94 12.43 7.02
N GLN A 100 16.86 13.05 6.28
CA GLN A 100 16.62 13.42 4.88
C GLN A 100 16.34 12.20 4.01
N LEU A 101 17.07 11.10 4.21
CA LEU A 101 16.83 9.85 3.48
C LEU A 101 15.44 9.30 3.75
N LYS A 102 14.98 9.38 5.01
CA LYS A 102 13.64 8.91 5.38
C LYS A 102 12.54 9.71 4.70
N GLU A 103 12.75 11.00 4.50
CA GLU A 103 11.78 11.88 3.85
C GLU A 103 11.62 11.61 2.35
N LEU A 104 12.58 10.92 1.73
CA LEU A 104 12.53 10.59 0.31
C LEU A 104 11.64 9.36 0.00
N ASP A 105 11.25 8.62 1.02
CA ASP A 105 10.40 7.43 0.86
C ASP A 105 8.90 7.72 0.91
#